data_e825c2235b524ada52b88f6af6dfca9d
#
_entry.id   e825c2235b524ada52b88f6af6dfca9d
#
_cell.length_a   1.000
_cell.length_b   1.000
_cell.length_c   1.000
_cell.angle_alpha   90.00
_cell.angle_beta   90.00
_cell.angle_gamma   90.00
#
_symmetry.space_group_name_H-M   'P 1'
#
loop_
_entity.id
_entity.type
_entity.pdbx_description
1 polymer ?
#
loop_
_entity_poly.entity_id
_entity_poly.type
_entity_poly.pdbx_seq_one_letter_code
_entity_poly.pdbx_strand_id
1 'polypeptide(L)'
;MNIKNLLGEKVKRLRKMRGFTQEQFAEMIDITPRNLCRIEAGQSFVTSETLDKILMALNVPADILFNYEHLKDDKELLADIYTYIDKIKLNHKNLEKAYRLLRFIVEDEF
;
A
#
# COMPACT_ATOMS: atom_id res chain seq x y z
N MET A 1 7.48 -7.26 16.11
CA MET A 1 7.22 -6.87 14.69
C MET A 1 8.26 -7.52 13.79
N ASN A 2 7.82 -8.25 12.77
CA ASN A 2 8.74 -8.88 11.81
C ASN A 2 8.75 -8.06 10.53
N ILE A 3 9.88 -7.39 10.26
CA ILE A 3 10.01 -6.50 9.10
C ILE A 3 9.88 -7.25 7.77
N LYS A 4 10.33 -8.51 7.71
CA LYS A 4 10.20 -9.33 6.50
C LYS A 4 8.73 -9.57 6.14
N ASN A 5 7.91 -9.90 7.13
CA ASN A 5 6.47 -10.11 6.94
C ASN A 5 5.77 -8.83 6.53
N LEU A 6 6.10 -7.72 7.17
CA LEU A 6 5.49 -6.43 6.88
C LEU A 6 5.82 -5.98 5.47
N LEU A 7 7.08 -6.06 5.07
CA LEU A 7 7.50 -5.72 3.71
C LEU A 7 6.81 -6.63 2.68
N GLY A 8 6.82 -7.93 2.94
CA GLY A 8 6.23 -8.91 2.03
C GLY A 8 4.74 -8.68 1.81
N GLU A 9 3.99 -8.46 2.87
CA GLU A 9 2.56 -8.15 2.78
C GLU A 9 2.30 -6.86 2.01
N LYS A 10 3.09 -5.84 2.26
CA LYS A 10 2.93 -4.54 1.60
C LYS A 10 3.26 -4.63 0.12
N VAL A 11 4.33 -5.31 -0.23
CA VAL A 11 4.70 -5.53 -1.64
C VAL A 11 3.59 -6.29 -2.36
N LYS A 12 3.10 -7.36 -1.78
CA LYS A 12 2.01 -8.16 -2.35
C LYS A 12 0.75 -7.31 -2.56
N ARG A 13 0.38 -6.52 -1.56
CA ARG A 13 -0.80 -5.67 -1.61
C ARG A 13 -0.69 -4.61 -2.71
N LEU A 14 0.42 -3.90 -2.76
CA LEU A 14 0.64 -2.86 -3.76
C LEU A 14 0.75 -3.45 -5.16
N ARG A 15 1.41 -4.61 -5.30
CA ARG A 15 1.49 -5.32 -6.57
C ARG A 15 0.09 -5.64 -7.11
N LYS A 16 -0.77 -6.20 -6.26
CA LYS A 16 -2.15 -6.53 -6.64
C LYS A 16 -2.97 -5.28 -6.98
N MET A 17 -2.77 -4.21 -6.23
CA MET A 17 -3.45 -2.93 -6.50
C MET A 17 -3.06 -2.36 -7.86
N ARG A 18 -1.82 -2.58 -8.31
CA ARG A 18 -1.34 -2.16 -9.63
C ARG A 18 -1.75 -3.13 -10.75
N GLY A 19 -2.35 -4.28 -10.41
CA GLY A 19 -2.79 -5.27 -11.38
C GLY A 19 -1.70 -6.18 -11.93
N PHE A 20 -0.56 -6.27 -11.24
CA PHE A 20 0.55 -7.13 -11.70
C PHE A 20 0.44 -8.53 -11.12
N THR A 21 0.70 -9.54 -11.97
CA THR A 21 0.94 -10.90 -11.49
C THR A 21 2.33 -10.98 -10.85
N GLN A 22 2.58 -12.04 -10.08
CA GLN A 22 3.93 -12.27 -9.55
C GLN A 22 4.97 -12.38 -10.65
N GLU A 23 4.63 -13.05 -11.74
CA GLU A 23 5.54 -13.21 -12.88
C GLU A 23 5.88 -11.88 -13.53
N GLN A 24 4.88 -11.05 -13.79
CA GLN A 24 5.08 -9.73 -14.37
C GLN A 24 5.93 -8.85 -13.47
N PHE A 25 5.59 -8.82 -12.20
CA PHE A 25 6.29 -7.95 -11.24
C PHE A 25 7.73 -8.41 -11.02
N ALA A 26 7.97 -9.72 -10.91
CA ALA A 26 9.30 -10.28 -10.76
C ALA A 26 10.20 -9.89 -11.94
N GLU A 27 9.67 -9.93 -13.15
CA GLU A 27 10.39 -9.48 -14.34
C GLU A 27 10.71 -7.99 -14.26
N MET A 28 9.77 -7.16 -13.83
CA MET A 28 9.98 -5.71 -13.71
C MET A 28 11.08 -5.35 -12.71
N ILE A 29 11.22 -6.11 -11.64
CA ILE A 29 12.21 -5.86 -10.58
C ILE A 29 13.45 -6.77 -10.70
N ASP A 30 13.55 -7.51 -11.79
CA ASP A 30 14.72 -8.30 -12.15
C ASP A 30 15.08 -9.39 -11.13
N ILE A 31 14.07 -10.10 -10.64
CA ILE A 31 14.23 -11.27 -9.80
C ILE A 31 13.36 -12.42 -10.34
N THR A 32 13.61 -13.63 -9.84
CA THR A 32 12.79 -14.78 -10.23
C THR A 32 11.40 -14.71 -9.55
N PRO A 33 10.35 -15.26 -10.17
CA PRO A 33 9.05 -15.36 -9.51
C PRO A 33 9.11 -16.13 -8.18
N ARG A 34 9.97 -17.14 -8.09
CA ARG A 34 10.18 -17.88 -6.84
C ARG A 34 10.73 -16.97 -5.74
N ASN A 35 11.69 -16.13 -6.07
CA ASN A 35 12.28 -15.20 -5.12
C ASN A 35 11.22 -14.17 -4.66
N LEU A 36 10.43 -13.64 -5.58
CA LEU A 36 9.34 -12.75 -5.23
C LEU A 36 8.31 -13.42 -4.31
N CYS A 37 7.95 -14.66 -4.60
CA CYS A 37 7.05 -15.44 -3.76
C CYS A 37 7.58 -15.54 -2.32
N ARG A 38 8.88 -15.79 -2.15
CA ARG A 38 9.51 -15.86 -0.83
C ARG A 38 9.52 -14.51 -0.11
N ILE A 39 9.75 -13.43 -0.84
CA ILE A 39 9.69 -12.07 -0.29
C ILE A 39 8.28 -11.77 0.20
N GLU A 40 7.27 -12.03 -0.62
CA GLU A 40 5.87 -11.77 -0.27
C GLU A 40 5.38 -12.64 0.88
N ALA A 41 5.94 -13.83 1.04
CA ALA A 41 5.64 -14.71 2.15
C ALA A 41 6.39 -14.37 3.44
N GLY A 42 7.26 -13.37 3.43
CA GLY A 42 8.04 -12.98 4.59
C GLY A 42 9.21 -13.89 4.90
N GLN A 43 9.61 -14.76 3.96
CA GLN A 43 10.70 -15.73 4.14
C GLN A 43 12.07 -15.14 3.83
N SER A 44 12.15 -14.12 3.00
CA SER A 44 13.38 -13.44 2.67
C SER A 44 13.19 -11.94 2.57
N PHE A 45 14.29 -11.20 2.73
CA PHE A 45 14.28 -9.75 2.58
C PHE A 45 14.88 -9.37 1.22
N VAL A 46 14.95 -8.08 0.93
CA VAL A 46 15.43 -7.55 -0.35
C VAL A 46 16.78 -6.87 -0.20
N THR A 47 17.55 -6.83 -1.28
CA THR A 47 18.73 -5.96 -1.36
C THR A 47 18.30 -4.53 -1.62
N SER A 48 19.24 -3.57 -1.42
CA SER A 48 18.95 -2.17 -1.71
C SER A 48 18.60 -1.96 -3.19
N GLU A 49 19.27 -2.66 -4.08
CA GLU A 49 19.01 -2.59 -5.53
C GLU A 49 17.61 -3.09 -5.87
N THR A 50 17.22 -4.21 -5.29
CA THR A 50 15.86 -4.76 -5.49
C THR A 50 14.81 -3.83 -4.90
N LEU A 51 15.09 -3.25 -3.73
CA LEU A 51 14.18 -2.29 -3.11
C LEU A 51 13.95 -1.06 -4.01
N ASP A 52 15.01 -0.52 -4.59
CA ASP A 52 14.89 0.60 -5.53
C ASP A 52 13.99 0.23 -6.72
N LYS A 53 14.17 -0.95 -7.27
CA LYS A 53 13.35 -1.43 -8.38
C LYS A 53 11.89 -1.64 -7.98
N ILE A 54 11.64 -2.13 -6.78
CA ILE A 54 10.28 -2.27 -6.25
C ILE A 54 9.59 -0.92 -6.16
N LEU A 55 10.24 0.08 -5.60
CA LEU A 55 9.69 1.42 -5.47
C LEU A 55 9.38 2.04 -6.83
N MET A 56 10.28 1.86 -7.79
CA MET A 56 10.07 2.37 -9.15
C MET A 56 8.92 1.65 -9.86
N ALA A 57 8.88 0.32 -9.76
CA ALA A 57 7.85 -0.48 -10.43
C ALA A 57 6.46 -0.22 -9.86
N LEU A 58 6.36 -0.05 -8.54
CA LEU A 58 5.11 0.28 -7.88
C LEU A 58 4.76 1.77 -7.96
N ASN A 59 5.72 2.59 -8.34
CA ASN A 59 5.58 4.04 -8.38
C ASN A 59 5.12 4.62 -7.05
N VAL A 60 5.80 4.24 -5.97
CA VAL A 60 5.52 4.73 -4.62
C VAL A 60 6.82 5.17 -3.95
N PRO A 61 6.78 6.16 -3.06
CA PRO A 61 7.94 6.51 -2.26
C PRO A 61 8.16 5.49 -1.15
N ALA A 62 9.37 5.50 -0.57
CA ALA A 62 9.75 4.52 0.47
C ALA A 62 8.86 4.60 1.71
N ASP A 63 8.40 5.77 2.09
CA ASP A 63 7.52 5.94 3.26
C ASP A 63 6.17 5.22 3.07
N ILE A 64 5.66 5.13 1.85
CA ILE A 64 4.44 4.38 1.57
C ILE A 64 4.69 2.88 1.72
N LEU A 65 5.83 2.38 1.22
CA LEU A 65 6.17 0.96 1.30
C LEU A 65 6.33 0.50 2.76
N PHE A 66 6.91 1.33 3.60
CA PHE A 66 7.16 1.02 5.01
C PHE A 66 6.11 1.61 5.96
N ASN A 67 4.96 2.00 5.44
CA ASN A 67 3.84 2.47 6.23
C ASN A 67 3.03 1.26 6.73
N TYR A 68 2.84 1.18 8.04
CA TYR A 68 2.14 0.06 8.69
C TYR A 68 0.70 0.37 9.07
N GLU A 69 0.12 1.40 8.50
CA GLU A 69 -1.27 1.79 8.78
C GLU A 69 -2.27 0.68 8.46
N HIS A 70 -1.94 -0.21 7.52
CA HIS A 70 -2.77 -1.37 7.22
C HIS A 70 -2.91 -2.36 8.39
N LEU A 71 -2.09 -2.20 9.43
CA LEU A 71 -2.18 -3.01 10.66
C LEU A 71 -3.13 -2.41 11.69
N LYS A 72 -3.65 -1.21 11.47
CA LYS A 72 -4.60 -0.57 12.38
C LYS A 72 -5.94 -1.29 12.33
N ASP A 73 -6.56 -1.45 13.49
CA ASP A 73 -7.91 -1.99 13.55
C ASP A 73 -8.95 -0.96 13.12
N ASP A 74 -10.19 -1.39 13.00
CA ASP A 74 -11.28 -0.52 12.54
C ASP A 74 -11.48 0.70 13.44
N LYS A 75 -11.30 0.53 14.73
CA LYS A 75 -11.45 1.62 15.70
C LYS A 75 -10.38 2.69 15.49
N GLU A 76 -9.14 2.27 15.27
CA GLU A 76 -8.03 3.20 14.99
C GLU A 76 -8.21 3.90 13.66
N LEU A 77 -8.61 3.17 12.62
CA LEU A 77 -8.88 3.74 11.30
C LEU A 77 -10.00 4.78 11.38
N LEU A 78 -11.06 4.47 12.09
CA LEU A 78 -12.20 5.39 12.23
C LEU A 78 -11.80 6.65 12.99
N ALA A 79 -11.01 6.51 14.05
CA ALA A 79 -10.49 7.65 14.81
C ALA A 79 -9.65 8.57 13.92
N ASP A 80 -8.80 7.99 13.07
CA ASP A 80 -7.99 8.76 12.13
C ASP A 80 -8.84 9.49 11.09
N ILE A 81 -9.90 8.83 10.59
CA ILE A 81 -10.82 9.44 9.64
C ILE A 81 -11.48 10.69 10.25
N TYR A 82 -11.95 10.59 11.49
CA TYR A 82 -12.53 11.74 12.19
C TYR A 82 -11.51 12.86 12.37
N THR A 83 -10.27 12.53 12.70
CA THR A 83 -9.19 13.51 12.81
C THR A 83 -8.93 14.22 11.48
N TYR A 84 -8.91 13.49 10.39
CA TYR A 84 -8.72 14.07 9.05
C TYR A 84 -9.88 14.99 8.67
N ILE A 85 -11.11 14.59 8.99
CA ILE A 85 -12.28 15.43 8.75
C ILE A 85 -12.19 16.75 9.54
N ASP A 86 -11.75 16.68 10.79
CA ASP A 86 -11.56 17.89 11.61
C ASP A 86 -10.54 18.84 10.99
N LYS A 87 -9.49 18.31 10.37
CA LYS A 87 -8.46 19.13 9.73
C LYS A 87 -8.94 19.84 8.47
N ILE A 88 -9.90 19.27 7.76
CA ILE A 88 -10.35 19.80 6.46
C ILE A 88 -11.73 20.44 6.49
N LYS A 89 -12.48 20.31 7.58
CA LYS A 89 -13.90 20.71 7.64
C LYS A 89 -14.16 22.17 7.36
N LEU A 90 -13.18 23.05 7.57
CA LEU A 90 -13.30 24.48 7.30
C LEU A 90 -12.86 24.86 5.88
N ASN A 91 -12.30 23.94 5.13
CA ASN A 91 -11.91 24.15 3.75
C ASN A 91 -12.94 23.49 2.85
N HIS A 92 -13.82 24.31 2.26
CA HIS A 92 -14.91 23.81 1.43
C HIS A 92 -14.44 22.91 0.29
N LYS A 93 -13.34 23.27 -0.37
CA LYS A 93 -12.80 22.51 -1.50
C LYS A 93 -12.34 21.11 -1.09
N ASN A 94 -11.64 21.01 0.04
CA ASN A 94 -11.20 19.73 0.58
C ASN A 94 -12.36 18.91 1.12
N LEU A 95 -13.32 19.54 1.76
CA LEU A 95 -14.51 18.86 2.25
C LEU A 95 -15.32 18.26 1.10
N GLU A 96 -15.43 18.97 0.00
CA GLU A 96 -16.08 18.48 -1.23
C GLU A 96 -15.38 17.26 -1.80
N LYS A 97 -14.04 17.29 -1.83
CA LYS A 97 -13.25 16.13 -2.27
C LYS A 97 -13.49 14.92 -1.38
N ALA A 98 -13.45 15.11 -0.08
CA ALA A 98 -13.70 14.04 0.89
C ALA A 98 -15.11 13.46 0.70
N TYR A 99 -16.11 14.32 0.51
CA TYR A 99 -17.48 13.90 0.27
C TYR A 99 -17.58 13.01 -0.96
N ARG A 100 -16.95 13.40 -2.07
CA ARG A 100 -17.00 12.62 -3.31
C ARG A 100 -16.32 11.26 -3.15
N LEU A 101 -15.19 11.21 -2.46
CA LEU A 101 -14.48 9.94 -2.21
C LEU A 101 -15.30 9.01 -1.34
N LEU A 102 -15.88 9.53 -0.25
CA LEU A 102 -16.73 8.73 0.63
C LEU A 102 -18.00 8.26 -0.06
N ARG A 103 -18.61 9.12 -0.85
CA ARG A 103 -19.78 8.78 -1.65
C ARG A 103 -19.46 7.66 -2.65
N PHE A 104 -18.30 7.73 -3.30
CA PHE A 104 -17.85 6.69 -4.22
C PHE A 104 -17.72 5.34 -3.51
N ILE A 105 -17.13 5.32 -2.31
CA ILE A 105 -16.97 4.08 -1.54
C ILE A 105 -18.33 3.48 -1.16
N VAL A 106 -19.30 4.32 -0.81
CA VAL A 106 -20.62 3.87 -0.32
C VAL A 106 -21.56 3.48 -1.45
N GLU A 107 -21.60 4.27 -2.51
CA GLU A 107 -22.61 4.13 -3.57
C GLU A 107 -22.14 3.32 -4.77
N ASP A 108 -20.86 3.37 -5.08
CA ASP A 108 -20.30 2.62 -6.20
C ASP A 108 -19.69 1.31 -5.68
N GLU A 109 -20.54 0.40 -5.25
CA GLU A 109 -20.09 -0.91 -4.80
C GLU A 109 -19.49 -1.72 -5.93
N PHE A 110 -18.39 -2.32 -5.62
CA PHE A 110 -17.63 -3.16 -6.54
C PHE A 110 -18.08 -4.60 -6.50
#